data_30785477a73d362402a43aa4006ae94c
#
_entry.id   30785477a73d362402a43aa4006ae94c
#
_cell.length_a   1.000
_cell.length_b   1.000
_cell.length_c   1.000
_cell.angle_alpha   90.00
_cell.angle_beta   90.00
_cell.angle_gamma   90.00
#
_symmetry.space_group_name_H-M   'P 1'
#
loop_
_entity.id
_entity.type
_entity.pdbx_description
1 polymer ?
#
loop_
_entity_poly.entity_id
_entity_poly.type
_entity_poly.pdbx_seq_one_letter_code
_entity_poly.pdbx_strand_id
1 'polypeptide(L)'
;MSKIKSFIIAFFAIVVLILPLTGCTAGNSGQIFTVTFAQDGESDIVRTVRNGERISDVPAPAGGDGETVIEWNFDFDKPVVKSATVGVISYTRGTAFDYADKNENSYSVIGFTGSPVNLELPDDYKGLPVTEIGAAAFSAKSTLKTVRLPSGLKKIDDNAFWECAGLIAIDLPDTVESLGAASFQGCTGLRSFTLPSRITKVPARLTVGHRYSFIEVPEGVTSIEPYAFASEITKIVLPLSLGKIDYVGLWKNLKEIYYRGTKDDWGWIDVSDEVYNGFSSASVVKNATIYYYSETRPTGVGNYWRYVGGTPTKWQTAD
;
A
#
# COMPACT_ATOMS: atom_id res chain seq x y z
N MET A 1 -24.82 0.37 34.88
CA MET A 1 -23.60 -0.16 35.52
C MET A 1 -23.31 -1.52 34.89
N SER A 2 -22.54 -1.57 33.84
CA SER A 2 -22.13 -2.79 33.14
C SER A 2 -20.64 -2.97 33.33
N LYS A 3 -20.27 -4.14 33.81
CA LYS A 3 -18.88 -4.50 34.21
C LYS A 3 -18.06 -4.76 32.95
N ILE A 4 -17.02 -3.94 32.75
CA ILE A 4 -15.93 -4.20 31.80
C ILE A 4 -15.11 -5.34 32.40
N LYS A 5 -15.12 -6.50 31.77
CA LYS A 5 -14.19 -7.59 32.07
C LYS A 5 -12.93 -7.37 31.26
N SER A 6 -11.86 -6.97 31.95
CA SER A 6 -10.50 -7.05 31.39
C SER A 6 -10.15 -8.52 31.16
N PHE A 7 -9.92 -8.88 29.90
CA PHE A 7 -9.26 -10.14 29.56
C PHE A 7 -7.76 -9.90 29.46
N ILE A 8 -7.03 -10.48 30.40
CA ILE A 8 -5.58 -10.62 30.34
C ILE A 8 -5.33 -11.82 29.42
N ILE A 9 -4.81 -11.56 28.23
CA ILE A 9 -4.34 -12.63 27.33
C ILE A 9 -2.96 -13.05 27.80
N ALA A 10 -2.87 -14.22 28.38
CA ALA A 10 -1.62 -14.88 28.71
C ALA A 10 -1.05 -15.48 27.43
N PHE A 11 0.09 -14.94 26.96
CA PHE A 11 0.91 -15.55 25.91
C PHE A 11 1.52 -16.86 26.46
N PHE A 12 0.99 -17.99 26.06
CA PHE A 12 1.70 -19.26 26.16
C PHE A 12 2.47 -19.49 24.86
N ALA A 13 3.74 -19.15 24.87
CA ALA A 13 4.66 -19.59 23.83
C ALA A 13 4.89 -21.10 24.00
N ILE A 14 4.24 -21.89 23.18
CA ILE A 14 4.59 -23.31 23.03
C ILE A 14 5.87 -23.35 22.19
N VAL A 15 7.02 -23.49 22.84
CA VAL A 15 8.28 -23.83 22.20
C VAL A 15 8.20 -25.31 21.80
N VAL A 16 7.84 -25.58 20.55
CA VAL A 16 8.02 -26.93 19.98
C VAL A 16 9.51 -27.11 19.69
N LEU A 17 10.17 -27.86 20.54
CA LEU A 17 11.56 -28.27 20.36
C LEU A 17 11.63 -29.23 19.16
N ILE A 18 12.00 -28.71 17.98
CA ILE A 18 12.33 -29.55 16.83
C ILE A 18 13.77 -30.03 17.02
N LEU A 19 13.94 -31.26 17.46
CA LEU A 19 15.24 -31.95 17.41
C LEU A 19 15.61 -32.19 15.94
N PRO A 20 16.80 -31.77 15.49
CA PRO A 20 17.26 -32.15 14.17
C PRO A 20 17.67 -33.64 14.18
N LEU A 21 16.95 -34.47 13.45
CA LEU A 21 17.43 -35.78 13.07
C LEU A 21 18.49 -35.58 11.99
N THR A 22 19.76 -35.64 12.43
CA THR A 22 20.90 -35.72 11.52
C THR A 22 21.04 -37.13 10.99
N GLY A 23 21.01 -37.30 9.67
CA GLY A 23 21.55 -38.48 9.03
C GLY A 23 20.89 -38.85 7.74
N CYS A 24 21.67 -38.77 6.66
CA CYS A 24 21.59 -39.42 5.36
C CYS A 24 21.06 -38.60 4.18
N THR A 25 22.04 -38.37 3.30
CA THR A 25 21.92 -37.91 1.91
C THR A 25 21.07 -38.85 1.06
N ALA A 26 19.83 -38.46 0.80
CA ALA A 26 19.04 -38.86 -0.38
C ALA A 26 17.80 -37.97 -0.39
N GLY A 27 17.47 -37.36 -1.51
CA GLY A 27 16.34 -36.49 -1.83
C GLY A 27 15.41 -36.05 -0.69
N ASN A 28 15.13 -34.79 -0.63
CA ASN A 28 14.32 -34.01 0.36
C ASN A 28 12.91 -34.56 0.70
N SER A 29 12.61 -35.84 0.45
CA SER A 29 11.28 -36.45 0.57
C SER A 29 10.83 -36.76 2.01
N GLY A 30 11.70 -36.59 3.00
CA GLY A 30 11.39 -36.84 4.42
C GLY A 30 11.16 -35.59 5.28
N GLN A 31 11.30 -34.39 4.73
CA GLN A 31 11.13 -33.17 5.49
C GLN A 31 9.64 -32.92 5.75
N ILE A 32 9.29 -32.64 7.01
CA ILE A 32 7.92 -32.33 7.43
C ILE A 32 7.82 -30.85 7.67
N PHE A 33 6.77 -30.26 7.13
CA PHE A 33 6.38 -28.86 7.36
C PHE A 33 5.10 -28.77 8.18
N THR A 34 4.90 -27.65 8.84
CA THR A 34 3.67 -27.34 9.56
C THR A 34 2.94 -26.21 8.85
N VAL A 35 1.62 -26.35 8.71
CA VAL A 35 0.73 -25.27 8.33
C VAL A 35 -0.19 -25.00 9.50
N THR A 36 -0.12 -23.78 10.02
CA THR A 36 -0.92 -23.32 11.14
C THR A 36 -2.04 -22.42 10.63
N PHE A 37 -3.27 -22.81 10.88
CA PHE A 37 -4.47 -22.04 10.55
C PHE A 37 -4.80 -21.17 11.76
N ALA A 38 -4.60 -19.87 11.64
CA ALA A 38 -4.81 -18.89 12.71
C ALA A 38 -5.95 -17.93 12.35
N GLN A 39 -6.93 -17.81 13.23
CA GLN A 39 -8.03 -16.87 13.14
C GLN A 39 -8.28 -16.21 14.50
N ASP A 40 -8.46 -14.88 14.51
CA ASP A 40 -8.67 -14.14 15.74
C ASP A 40 -9.91 -14.66 16.51
N GLY A 41 -9.74 -14.93 17.80
CA GLY A 41 -10.79 -15.45 18.67
C GLY A 41 -10.94 -16.97 18.68
N GLU A 42 -10.23 -17.70 17.82
CA GLU A 42 -10.24 -19.16 17.74
C GLU A 42 -8.87 -19.74 18.12
N SER A 43 -8.86 -21.02 18.46
CA SER A 43 -7.60 -21.75 18.71
C SER A 43 -6.92 -22.13 17.40
N ASP A 44 -5.62 -21.93 17.32
CA ASP A 44 -4.83 -22.33 16.15
C ASP A 44 -4.96 -23.82 15.85
N ILE A 45 -5.21 -24.14 14.60
CA ILE A 45 -5.25 -25.52 14.10
C ILE A 45 -3.95 -25.80 13.34
N VAL A 46 -3.19 -26.79 13.77
CA VAL A 46 -1.92 -27.15 13.14
C VAL A 46 -2.06 -28.44 12.34
N ARG A 47 -1.54 -28.44 11.12
CA ARG A 47 -1.41 -29.61 10.25
C ARG A 47 0.05 -29.84 9.89
N THR A 48 0.46 -31.09 9.82
CA THR A 48 1.79 -31.50 9.36
C THR A 48 1.69 -32.11 7.97
N VAL A 49 2.59 -31.71 7.08
CA VAL A 49 2.60 -32.13 5.68
C VAL A 49 4.03 -32.46 5.27
N ARG A 50 4.24 -33.57 4.54
CA ARG A 50 5.55 -33.85 3.99
C ARG A 50 5.88 -32.94 2.82
N ASN A 51 7.16 -32.68 2.65
CA ASN A 51 7.64 -31.86 1.54
C ASN A 51 7.10 -32.35 0.19
N GLY A 52 6.44 -31.46 -0.54
CA GLY A 52 5.86 -31.76 -1.84
C GLY A 52 4.43 -32.34 -1.81
N GLU A 53 3.88 -32.63 -0.63
CA GLU A 53 2.47 -33.06 -0.50
C GLU A 53 1.54 -31.84 -0.38
N ARG A 54 0.27 -32.02 -0.71
CA ARG A 54 -0.82 -31.04 -0.49
C ARG A 54 -1.50 -31.31 0.84
N ILE A 55 -2.13 -30.28 1.39
CA ILE A 55 -2.99 -30.44 2.56
C ILE A 55 -4.34 -30.97 2.08
N SER A 56 -4.80 -32.07 2.64
CA SER A 56 -6.07 -32.70 2.31
C SER A 56 -7.19 -32.44 3.32
N ASP A 57 -6.82 -32.10 4.57
CA ASP A 57 -7.78 -31.86 5.67
C ASP A 57 -7.67 -30.39 6.09
N VAL A 58 -8.33 -29.51 5.32
CA VAL A 58 -8.38 -28.07 5.54
C VAL A 58 -9.56 -27.75 6.45
N PRO A 59 -9.33 -27.16 7.65
CA PRO A 59 -10.42 -26.74 8.51
C PRO A 59 -11.22 -25.63 7.84
N ALA A 60 -12.53 -25.57 8.10
CA ALA A 60 -13.33 -24.41 7.70
C ALA A 60 -12.98 -23.22 8.60
N PRO A 61 -12.80 -22.01 8.06
CA PRO A 61 -12.68 -20.80 8.88
C PRO A 61 -14.02 -20.52 9.58
N ALA A 62 -13.94 -19.95 10.79
CA ALA A 62 -15.14 -19.56 11.54
C ALA A 62 -15.73 -18.23 11.02
N GLY A 63 -17.06 -18.09 11.08
CA GLY A 63 -17.79 -16.86 10.75
C GLY A 63 -18.33 -16.82 9.32
N GLY A 64 -18.91 -15.66 8.98
CA GLY A 64 -19.59 -15.40 7.70
C GLY A 64 -21.10 -15.21 7.92
N ASP A 65 -21.67 -14.17 7.32
CA ASP A 65 -23.07 -13.77 7.45
C ASP A 65 -23.89 -13.97 6.16
N GLY A 66 -23.30 -14.65 5.17
CA GLY A 66 -23.93 -14.92 3.88
C GLY A 66 -23.62 -13.86 2.82
N GLU A 67 -23.31 -12.63 3.20
CA GLU A 67 -22.80 -11.57 2.29
C GLU A 67 -21.27 -11.48 2.36
N THR A 68 -20.70 -11.73 3.54
CA THR A 68 -19.26 -11.80 3.76
C THR A 68 -18.78 -13.23 3.63
N VAL A 69 -17.85 -13.46 2.74
CA VAL A 69 -17.17 -14.74 2.56
C VAL A 69 -15.85 -14.72 3.30
N ILE A 70 -15.55 -15.77 4.01
CA ILE A 70 -14.35 -15.93 4.83
C ILE A 70 -13.59 -17.16 4.35
N GLU A 71 -12.33 -16.98 4.00
CA GLU A 71 -11.47 -18.07 3.48
C GLU A 71 -10.05 -17.98 4.07
N TRP A 72 -9.38 -19.12 4.08
CA TRP A 72 -7.96 -19.16 4.38
C TRP A 72 -7.15 -18.58 3.22
N ASN A 73 -6.22 -17.68 3.51
CA ASN A 73 -5.29 -17.14 2.52
C ASN A 73 -4.16 -18.13 2.23
N PHE A 74 -4.49 -19.22 1.53
CA PHE A 74 -3.54 -20.26 1.18
C PHE A 74 -3.99 -21.02 -0.06
N ASP A 75 -3.07 -21.25 -0.97
CA ASP A 75 -3.33 -22.05 -2.18
C ASP A 75 -3.16 -23.54 -1.86
N PHE A 76 -4.27 -24.21 -1.58
CA PHE A 76 -4.31 -25.63 -1.22
C PHE A 76 -4.05 -26.59 -2.41
N ASP A 77 -4.08 -26.07 -3.63
CA ASP A 77 -3.77 -26.84 -4.84
C ASP A 77 -2.27 -26.96 -5.08
N LYS A 78 -1.47 -26.13 -4.41
CA LYS A 78 -0.01 -26.22 -4.48
C LYS A 78 0.59 -27.13 -3.41
N PRO A 79 1.71 -27.81 -3.73
CA PRO A 79 2.44 -28.59 -2.74
C PRO A 79 3.09 -27.70 -1.68
N VAL A 80 3.10 -28.17 -0.43
CA VAL A 80 3.74 -27.48 0.69
C VAL A 80 5.25 -27.75 0.65
N VAL A 81 6.03 -26.69 0.55
CA VAL A 81 7.50 -26.73 0.47
C VAL A 81 8.20 -26.02 1.62
N LYS A 82 7.41 -25.39 2.51
CA LYS A 82 7.88 -24.71 3.72
C LYS A 82 6.74 -24.59 4.72
N SER A 83 7.08 -24.46 6.02
CA SER A 83 6.07 -24.15 7.04
C SER A 83 5.47 -22.76 6.83
N ALA A 84 4.17 -22.63 7.10
CA ALA A 84 3.42 -21.40 6.93
C ALA A 84 2.41 -21.23 8.05
N THR A 85 2.13 -19.97 8.41
CA THR A 85 0.93 -19.59 9.16
C THR A 85 -0.03 -18.95 8.18
N VAL A 86 -1.23 -19.47 8.13
CA VAL A 86 -2.29 -19.06 7.20
C VAL A 86 -3.31 -18.24 7.98
N GLY A 87 -3.61 -17.05 7.51
CA GLY A 87 -4.66 -16.21 8.06
C GLY A 87 -5.94 -16.30 7.23
N VAL A 88 -6.95 -15.58 7.66
CA VAL A 88 -8.27 -15.52 7.02
C VAL A 88 -8.38 -14.23 6.22
N ILE A 89 -8.85 -14.32 4.98
CA ILE A 89 -9.25 -13.17 4.16
C ILE A 89 -10.77 -13.13 4.14
N SER A 90 -11.32 -11.94 4.39
CA SER A 90 -12.74 -11.68 4.25
C SER A 90 -13.02 -10.95 2.96
N TYR A 91 -14.02 -11.40 2.23
CA TYR A 91 -14.48 -10.80 0.98
C TYR A 91 -15.93 -10.36 1.10
N THR A 92 -16.26 -9.23 0.51
CA THR A 92 -17.64 -8.85 0.25
C THR A 92 -17.82 -8.60 -1.24
N ARG A 93 -19.02 -8.85 -1.74
CA ARG A 93 -19.34 -8.51 -3.12
C ARG A 93 -19.28 -7.02 -3.30
N GLY A 94 -18.38 -6.55 -4.17
CA GLY A 94 -18.26 -5.15 -4.53
C GLY A 94 -19.34 -4.75 -5.51
N THR A 95 -19.79 -3.51 -5.41
CA THR A 95 -20.52 -2.85 -6.49
C THR A 95 -19.50 -2.32 -7.49
N ALA A 96 -19.76 -2.44 -8.80
CA ALA A 96 -18.92 -1.83 -9.81
C ALA A 96 -18.82 -0.30 -9.58
N PHE A 97 -17.66 0.28 -9.86
CA PHE A 97 -17.35 1.69 -9.60
C PHE A 97 -18.24 2.70 -10.33
N ASP A 98 -18.93 2.28 -11.38
CA ASP A 98 -19.92 3.13 -12.05
C ASP A 98 -21.22 3.12 -11.24
N TYR A 99 -21.54 4.28 -10.66
CA TYR A 99 -22.83 4.56 -10.00
C TYR A 99 -24.04 4.31 -10.92
N ALA A 100 -23.84 4.03 -12.19
CA ALA A 100 -24.87 3.74 -13.18
C ALA A 100 -25.19 2.24 -13.33
N ASP A 101 -24.30 1.34 -12.94
CA ASP A 101 -24.49 -0.09 -13.13
C ASP A 101 -24.35 -0.82 -11.79
N LYS A 102 -25.47 -1.13 -11.17
CA LYS A 102 -25.57 -1.93 -9.94
C LYS A 102 -25.23 -3.41 -10.18
N ASN A 103 -24.42 -3.72 -11.15
CA ASN A 103 -24.00 -5.07 -11.43
C ASN A 103 -22.86 -5.44 -10.49
N GLU A 104 -23.14 -6.31 -9.56
CA GLU A 104 -22.20 -6.93 -8.62
C GLU A 104 -21.22 -7.84 -9.38
N ASN A 105 -20.30 -7.26 -10.17
CA ASN A 105 -19.41 -7.99 -11.06
C ASN A 105 -17.97 -8.15 -10.51
N SER A 106 -17.76 -7.84 -9.24
CA SER A 106 -16.43 -7.92 -8.63
C SER A 106 -16.51 -8.19 -7.14
N TYR A 107 -15.36 -8.51 -6.55
CA TYR A 107 -15.19 -8.63 -5.10
C TYR A 107 -14.29 -7.54 -4.53
N SER A 108 -14.57 -7.17 -3.29
CA SER A 108 -13.71 -6.34 -2.44
C SER A 108 -13.18 -7.18 -1.29
N VAL A 109 -11.87 -7.08 -1.02
CA VAL A 109 -11.27 -7.63 0.21
C VAL A 109 -11.52 -6.63 1.33
N ILE A 110 -12.32 -6.99 2.34
CA ILE A 110 -12.73 -6.08 3.41
C ILE A 110 -12.03 -6.34 4.75
N GLY A 111 -11.26 -7.40 4.85
CA GLY A 111 -10.54 -7.71 6.08
C GLY A 111 -9.58 -8.88 5.94
N PHE A 112 -8.68 -8.95 6.91
CA PHE A 112 -7.75 -10.05 7.07
C PHE A 112 -7.49 -10.30 8.56
N THR A 113 -7.72 -11.52 9.02
CA THR A 113 -7.37 -11.96 10.37
C THR A 113 -6.10 -12.78 10.35
N GLY A 114 -5.30 -12.68 11.41
CA GLY A 114 -3.98 -13.30 11.48
C GLY A 114 -2.83 -12.30 11.27
N SER A 115 -1.61 -12.80 11.30
CA SER A 115 -0.37 -12.01 11.28
C SER A 115 0.55 -12.44 10.14
N PRO A 116 0.19 -12.21 8.87
CA PRO A 116 1.00 -12.65 7.74
C PRO A 116 2.30 -11.85 7.67
N VAL A 117 3.35 -12.49 7.16
CA VAL A 117 4.61 -11.82 6.81
C VAL A 117 4.60 -11.42 5.33
N ASN A 118 4.18 -12.32 4.47
CA ASN A 118 4.01 -12.08 3.05
C ASN A 118 2.60 -12.50 2.66
N LEU A 119 1.89 -11.63 1.98
CA LEU A 119 0.50 -11.82 1.60
C LEU A 119 0.39 -11.82 0.07
N GLU A 120 -0.36 -12.75 -0.47
CA GLU A 120 -0.74 -12.77 -1.87
C GLU A 120 -2.26 -12.74 -1.96
N LEU A 121 -2.79 -11.70 -2.60
CA LEU A 121 -4.22 -11.57 -2.85
C LEU A 121 -4.55 -12.16 -4.22
N PRO A 122 -5.64 -12.93 -4.36
CA PRO A 122 -6.03 -13.51 -5.62
C PRO A 122 -6.51 -12.45 -6.62
N ASP A 123 -6.31 -12.70 -7.91
CA ASP A 123 -6.82 -11.84 -8.98
C ASP A 123 -8.34 -11.94 -9.12
N ASP A 124 -8.90 -13.11 -8.80
CA ASP A 124 -10.35 -13.36 -8.81
C ASP A 124 -10.78 -14.22 -7.61
N TYR A 125 -12.08 -14.17 -7.33
CA TYR A 125 -12.75 -14.99 -6.35
C TYR A 125 -14.07 -15.49 -6.94
N LYS A 126 -14.29 -16.82 -6.93
CA LYS A 126 -15.51 -17.46 -7.52
C LYS A 126 -15.80 -17.01 -8.94
N GLY A 127 -14.76 -16.79 -9.76
CA GLY A 127 -14.89 -16.42 -11.15
C GLY A 127 -15.20 -14.94 -11.38
N LEU A 128 -15.19 -14.09 -10.35
CA LEU A 128 -15.31 -12.64 -10.47
C LEU A 128 -14.02 -11.96 -9.99
N PRO A 129 -13.58 -10.85 -10.64
CA PRO A 129 -12.35 -10.19 -10.29
C PRO A 129 -12.38 -9.55 -8.89
N VAL A 130 -11.23 -9.55 -8.22
CA VAL A 130 -11.02 -8.76 -7.01
C VAL A 130 -10.51 -7.39 -7.44
N THR A 131 -11.34 -6.36 -7.26
CA THR A 131 -11.06 -5.00 -7.78
C THR A 131 -10.88 -3.95 -6.70
N GLU A 132 -11.15 -4.27 -5.44
CA GLU A 132 -11.08 -3.32 -4.34
C GLU A 132 -10.44 -3.92 -3.09
N ILE A 133 -9.63 -3.11 -2.41
CA ILE A 133 -9.24 -3.32 -1.00
C ILE A 133 -10.07 -2.34 -0.19
N GLY A 134 -10.95 -2.87 0.63
CA GLY A 134 -11.89 -2.09 1.45
C GLY A 134 -11.21 -1.31 2.57
N ALA A 135 -12.00 -0.43 3.20
CA ALA A 135 -11.52 0.42 4.27
C ALA A 135 -10.96 -0.40 5.45
N ALA A 136 -9.76 -0.02 5.89
CA ALA A 136 -9.04 -0.64 7.01
C ALA A 136 -8.78 -2.16 6.87
N ALA A 137 -8.94 -2.78 5.68
CA ALA A 137 -8.86 -4.23 5.47
C ALA A 137 -7.58 -4.88 6.03
N PHE A 138 -6.45 -4.19 5.97
CA PHE A 138 -5.15 -4.64 6.48
C PHE A 138 -4.57 -3.69 7.53
N SER A 139 -5.41 -2.86 8.14
CA SER A 139 -4.97 -1.88 9.14
C SER A 139 -4.22 -2.55 10.29
N ALA A 140 -3.12 -1.91 10.74
CA ALA A 140 -2.27 -2.33 11.85
C ALA A 140 -1.59 -3.71 11.71
N LYS A 141 -1.49 -4.27 10.49
CA LYS A 141 -0.76 -5.52 10.25
C LYS A 141 0.76 -5.29 10.24
N SER A 142 1.32 -5.01 11.41
CA SER A 142 2.74 -4.63 11.58
C SER A 142 3.75 -5.72 11.19
N THR A 143 3.34 -6.99 11.16
CA THR A 143 4.17 -8.12 10.71
C THR A 143 4.28 -8.22 9.20
N LEU A 144 3.34 -7.62 8.46
CA LEU A 144 3.26 -7.68 7.00
C LEU A 144 4.48 -7.01 6.37
N LYS A 145 5.23 -7.74 5.54
CA LYS A 145 6.44 -7.27 4.85
C LYS A 145 6.21 -6.97 3.38
N THR A 146 5.45 -7.83 2.72
CA THR A 146 5.14 -7.68 1.29
C THR A 146 3.71 -8.07 1.03
N VAL A 147 3.09 -7.40 0.04
CA VAL A 147 1.75 -7.74 -0.46
C VAL A 147 1.82 -7.79 -1.98
N ARG A 148 1.39 -8.90 -2.58
CA ARG A 148 1.03 -8.95 -3.99
C ARG A 148 -0.44 -8.60 -4.13
N LEU A 149 -0.73 -7.54 -4.84
CA LEU A 149 -2.08 -7.06 -5.10
C LEU A 149 -2.66 -7.71 -6.36
N PRO A 150 -4.01 -7.80 -6.48
CA PRO A 150 -4.67 -8.25 -7.70
C PRO A 150 -4.30 -7.37 -8.89
N SER A 151 -4.02 -7.99 -10.04
CA SER A 151 -3.62 -7.26 -11.26
C SER A 151 -4.73 -6.36 -11.82
N GLY A 152 -6.00 -6.70 -11.54
CA GLY A 152 -7.21 -5.92 -11.91
C GLY A 152 -7.67 -4.91 -10.85
N LEU A 153 -6.86 -4.67 -9.79
CA LEU A 153 -7.24 -3.78 -8.70
C LEU A 153 -7.52 -2.37 -9.20
N LYS A 154 -8.67 -1.78 -8.79
CA LYS A 154 -9.14 -0.44 -9.16
C LYS A 154 -9.08 0.55 -8.01
N LYS A 155 -9.32 0.08 -6.79
CA LYS A 155 -9.41 0.94 -5.62
C LYS A 155 -8.72 0.34 -4.41
N ILE A 156 -8.04 1.21 -3.66
CA ILE A 156 -7.60 0.95 -2.28
C ILE A 156 -8.25 2.01 -1.41
N ASP A 157 -9.11 1.58 -0.49
CA ASP A 157 -9.97 2.49 0.30
C ASP A 157 -9.25 3.10 1.52
N ASP A 158 -9.96 3.91 2.28
CA ASP A 158 -9.43 4.66 3.42
C ASP A 158 -8.80 3.71 4.46
N ASN A 159 -7.60 4.09 4.95
CA ASN A 159 -6.86 3.35 5.98
C ASN A 159 -6.55 1.87 5.64
N ALA A 160 -6.67 1.44 4.40
CA ALA A 160 -6.56 0.03 4.01
C ALA A 160 -5.29 -0.66 4.53
N PHE A 161 -4.14 0.03 4.51
CA PHE A 161 -2.85 -0.42 5.05
C PHE A 161 -2.32 0.52 6.16
N TRP A 162 -3.24 1.21 6.89
CA TRP A 162 -2.85 2.11 7.96
C TRP A 162 -2.00 1.38 9.02
N GLU A 163 -0.87 1.99 9.45
CA GLU A 163 0.05 1.43 10.45
C GLU A 163 0.62 0.04 10.10
N CYS A 164 0.71 -0.33 8.83
CA CYS A 164 1.48 -1.50 8.39
C CYS A 164 2.98 -1.20 8.47
N ALA A 165 3.50 -0.95 9.68
CA ALA A 165 4.87 -0.49 9.91
C ALA A 165 5.95 -1.44 9.37
N GLY A 166 5.63 -2.72 9.25
CA GLY A 166 6.52 -3.75 8.71
C GLY A 166 6.64 -3.77 7.20
N LEU A 167 5.73 -3.13 6.46
CA LEU A 167 5.66 -3.18 4.99
C LEU A 167 6.89 -2.51 4.38
N ILE A 168 7.69 -3.30 3.64
CA ILE A 168 8.96 -2.84 3.06
C ILE A 168 8.86 -2.54 1.56
N ALA A 169 7.90 -3.15 0.88
CA ALA A 169 7.61 -2.94 -0.54
C ALA A 169 6.14 -3.24 -0.83
N ILE A 170 5.57 -2.49 -1.74
CA ILE A 170 4.27 -2.72 -2.35
C ILE A 170 4.28 -2.15 -3.76
N ASP A 171 3.87 -2.96 -4.73
CA ASP A 171 3.74 -2.54 -6.12
C ASP A 171 2.25 -2.32 -6.41
N LEU A 172 1.88 -1.07 -6.66
CA LEU A 172 0.51 -0.70 -7.01
C LEU A 172 0.30 -0.92 -8.52
N PRO A 173 -0.67 -1.76 -8.92
CA PRO A 173 -0.96 -1.96 -10.34
C PRO A 173 -1.38 -0.65 -11.03
N ASP A 174 -1.01 -0.48 -12.29
CA ASP A 174 -1.43 0.68 -13.11
C ASP A 174 -2.95 0.75 -13.37
N THR A 175 -3.67 -0.31 -13.01
CA THR A 175 -5.12 -0.36 -13.04
C THR A 175 -5.79 0.41 -11.90
N VAL A 176 -5.02 0.82 -10.85
CA VAL A 176 -5.57 1.55 -9.70
C VAL A 176 -5.95 2.97 -10.10
N GLU A 177 -7.20 3.31 -9.93
CA GLU A 177 -7.83 4.58 -10.28
C GLU A 177 -8.12 5.45 -9.05
N SER A 178 -8.16 4.83 -7.85
CA SER A 178 -8.46 5.54 -6.60
C SER A 178 -7.67 5.01 -5.42
N LEU A 179 -7.11 5.94 -4.65
CA LEU A 179 -6.51 5.69 -3.35
C LEU A 179 -7.30 6.46 -2.29
N GLY A 180 -7.58 5.82 -1.17
CA GLY A 180 -8.28 6.41 -0.02
C GLY A 180 -7.37 7.21 0.90
N ALA A 181 -7.98 8.03 1.76
CA ALA A 181 -7.26 8.81 2.76
C ALA A 181 -6.53 7.90 3.75
N ALA A 182 -5.29 8.29 4.09
CA ALA A 182 -4.44 7.55 5.04
C ALA A 182 -4.21 6.07 4.67
N SER A 183 -4.47 5.66 3.41
CA SER A 183 -4.42 4.24 3.01
C SER A 183 -3.06 3.59 3.22
N PHE A 184 -1.96 4.35 3.27
CA PHE A 184 -0.61 3.88 3.60
C PHE A 184 0.04 4.68 4.76
N GLN A 185 -0.75 5.46 5.51
CA GLN A 185 -0.21 6.20 6.64
C GLN A 185 0.42 5.24 7.65
N GLY A 186 1.62 5.57 8.16
CA GLY A 186 2.30 4.76 9.16
C GLY A 186 3.04 3.52 8.63
N CYS A 187 3.09 3.30 7.31
CA CYS A 187 3.91 2.24 6.69
C CYS A 187 5.40 2.62 6.72
N THR A 188 5.98 2.74 7.91
CA THR A 188 7.34 3.28 8.13
C THR A 188 8.45 2.42 7.54
N GLY A 189 8.16 1.18 7.17
CA GLY A 189 9.08 0.26 6.49
C GLY A 189 9.33 0.59 5.02
N LEU A 190 8.38 1.25 4.34
CA LEU A 190 8.49 1.59 2.92
C LEU A 190 9.59 2.61 2.68
N ARG A 191 10.52 2.30 1.76
CA ARG A 191 11.66 3.14 1.39
C ARG A 191 11.43 3.94 0.11
N SER A 192 10.46 3.52 -0.68
CA SER A 192 9.99 4.17 -1.90
C SER A 192 8.49 3.97 -2.02
N PHE A 193 7.83 4.86 -2.76
CA PHE A 193 6.42 4.75 -3.06
C PHE A 193 6.16 5.31 -4.45
N THR A 194 5.56 4.50 -5.32
CA THR A 194 5.19 4.90 -6.67
C THR A 194 3.68 5.04 -6.75
N LEU A 195 3.23 6.21 -7.21
CA LEU A 195 1.81 6.48 -7.41
C LEU A 195 1.32 5.83 -8.71
N PRO A 196 0.15 5.19 -8.72
CA PRO A 196 -0.45 4.65 -9.94
C PRO A 196 -0.72 5.75 -10.96
N SER A 197 -0.56 5.42 -12.25
CA SER A 197 -0.67 6.41 -13.34
C SER A 197 -2.09 6.90 -13.61
N ARG A 198 -3.13 6.22 -13.11
CA ARG A 198 -4.53 6.54 -13.39
C ARG A 198 -5.26 7.32 -12.31
N ILE A 199 -4.62 7.62 -11.18
CA ILE A 199 -5.26 8.43 -10.15
C ILE A 199 -5.40 9.88 -10.62
N THR A 200 -6.48 10.53 -10.20
CA THR A 200 -6.75 11.95 -10.52
C THR A 200 -6.50 12.89 -9.36
N LYS A 201 -6.29 12.34 -8.16
CA LYS A 201 -5.94 13.09 -6.96
C LYS A 201 -5.00 12.29 -6.06
N VAL A 202 -4.18 12.98 -5.30
CA VAL A 202 -3.40 12.39 -4.20
C VAL A 202 -4.19 12.61 -2.92
N PRO A 203 -4.69 11.57 -2.26
CA PRO A 203 -5.57 11.72 -1.10
C PRO A 203 -4.84 12.20 0.15
N ALA A 204 -5.63 12.70 1.10
CA ALA A 204 -5.12 13.19 2.37
C ALA A 204 -4.37 12.10 3.15
N ARG A 205 -3.25 12.50 3.76
CA ARG A 205 -2.44 11.65 4.64
C ARG A 205 -1.95 10.33 4.02
N LEU A 206 -1.89 10.24 2.70
CA LEU A 206 -1.58 9.00 1.97
C LEU A 206 -0.35 8.29 2.53
N THR A 207 0.75 9.01 2.74
CA THR A 207 2.04 8.41 3.10
C THR A 207 2.72 9.08 4.32
N VAL A 208 1.93 9.61 5.24
CA VAL A 208 2.46 10.19 6.49
C VAL A 208 3.24 9.14 7.28
N GLY A 209 4.44 9.48 7.73
CA GLY A 209 5.32 8.59 8.50
C GLY A 209 6.35 7.81 7.66
N HIS A 210 6.30 7.90 6.34
CA HIS A 210 7.29 7.28 5.46
C HIS A 210 8.64 8.01 5.52
N ARG A 211 9.71 7.35 5.04
CA ARG A 211 11.10 7.85 5.11
C ARG A 211 11.77 8.04 3.74
N TYR A 212 10.98 8.19 2.68
CA TYR A 212 11.55 8.51 1.36
C TYR A 212 11.65 10.03 1.16
N SER A 213 12.65 10.46 0.40
CA SER A 213 12.94 11.89 0.19
C SER A 213 12.51 12.41 -1.19
N PHE A 214 12.04 11.52 -2.06
CA PHE A 214 11.63 11.83 -3.43
C PHE A 214 10.31 11.16 -3.75
N ILE A 215 9.43 11.88 -4.46
CA ILE A 215 8.22 11.33 -5.05
C ILE A 215 7.93 12.00 -6.39
N GLU A 216 7.36 11.24 -7.30
CA GLU A 216 6.85 11.71 -8.58
C GLU A 216 5.33 11.57 -8.61
N VAL A 217 4.64 12.67 -8.89
CA VAL A 217 3.19 12.70 -9.07
C VAL A 217 2.88 12.51 -10.55
N PRO A 218 2.08 11.49 -10.92
CA PRO A 218 1.83 11.19 -12.33
C PRO A 218 0.97 12.25 -13.02
N GLU A 219 1.03 12.27 -14.35
CA GLU A 219 0.11 13.06 -15.17
C GLU A 219 -1.34 12.62 -14.95
N GLY A 220 -2.29 13.56 -15.09
CA GLY A 220 -3.70 13.34 -14.79
C GLY A 220 -4.09 13.71 -13.36
N VAL A 221 -3.13 13.82 -12.43
CA VAL A 221 -3.42 14.31 -11.08
C VAL A 221 -3.68 15.82 -11.13
N THR A 222 -4.86 16.21 -10.65
CA THR A 222 -5.32 17.60 -10.62
C THR A 222 -5.25 18.25 -9.24
N SER A 223 -5.18 17.45 -8.17
CA SER A 223 -5.11 17.96 -6.79
C SER A 223 -4.27 17.09 -5.88
N ILE A 224 -3.63 17.76 -4.90
CA ILE A 224 -2.93 17.13 -3.78
C ILE A 224 -3.64 17.57 -2.51
N GLU A 225 -4.23 16.61 -1.79
CA GLU A 225 -5.03 16.82 -0.59
C GLU A 225 -4.16 17.07 0.66
N PRO A 226 -4.75 17.49 1.80
CA PRO A 226 -4.00 17.87 3.00
C PRO A 226 -3.13 16.72 3.54
N TYR A 227 -1.89 17.06 3.92
CA TYR A 227 -0.92 16.11 4.49
C TYR A 227 -0.63 14.88 3.61
N ALA A 228 -0.83 14.96 2.30
CA ALA A 228 -0.77 13.81 1.41
C ALA A 228 0.53 13.01 1.53
N PHE A 229 1.65 13.68 1.76
CA PHE A 229 2.98 13.06 1.74
C PHE A 229 3.72 13.13 3.09
N ALA A 230 4.80 12.33 3.17
CA ALA A 230 5.71 12.31 4.31
C ALA A 230 6.48 13.64 4.46
N SER A 231 6.81 13.98 5.70
CA SER A 231 7.62 15.17 6.03
C SER A 231 9.07 15.11 5.54
N GLU A 232 9.55 13.93 5.18
CA GLU A 232 10.93 13.70 4.75
C GLU A 232 11.18 14.02 3.28
N ILE A 233 10.13 14.36 2.51
CA ILE A 233 10.26 14.71 1.10
C ILE A 233 11.04 16.01 0.95
N THR A 234 12.15 15.92 0.21
CA THR A 234 13.00 17.05 -0.14
C THR A 234 12.88 17.44 -1.60
N LYS A 235 12.40 16.51 -2.45
CA LYS A 235 12.23 16.68 -3.89
C LYS A 235 10.91 16.08 -4.36
N ILE A 236 10.22 16.79 -5.25
CA ILE A 236 8.97 16.31 -5.85
C ILE A 236 8.94 16.65 -7.34
N VAL A 237 8.40 15.72 -8.14
CA VAL A 237 7.99 16.02 -9.53
C VAL A 237 6.49 16.23 -9.54
N LEU A 238 6.04 17.33 -10.13
CA LEU A 238 4.64 17.72 -10.25
C LEU A 238 4.20 17.74 -11.71
N PRO A 239 3.00 17.21 -12.02
CA PRO A 239 2.49 17.12 -13.38
C PRO A 239 1.97 18.47 -13.89
N LEU A 240 1.90 18.62 -15.22
CA LEU A 240 1.27 19.76 -15.87
C LEU A 240 -0.23 19.88 -15.54
N SER A 241 -0.89 18.75 -15.34
CA SER A 241 -2.33 18.67 -15.00
C SER A 241 -2.70 19.22 -13.63
N LEU A 242 -1.71 19.53 -12.75
CA LEU A 242 -1.95 19.95 -11.38
C LEU A 242 -2.60 21.33 -11.33
N GLY A 243 -3.79 21.43 -10.71
CA GLY A 243 -4.51 22.70 -10.51
C GLY A 243 -4.55 23.15 -9.05
N LYS A 244 -4.38 22.22 -8.08
CA LYS A 244 -4.51 22.55 -6.66
C LYS A 244 -3.50 21.82 -5.79
N ILE A 245 -2.88 22.55 -4.87
CA ILE A 245 -2.12 22.02 -3.74
C ILE A 245 -2.82 22.50 -2.47
N ASP A 246 -3.44 21.58 -1.78
CA ASP A 246 -4.14 21.86 -0.54
C ASP A 246 -3.14 22.02 0.62
N TYR A 247 -3.65 22.19 1.81
CA TYR A 247 -2.87 22.34 3.01
C TYR A 247 -1.91 21.14 3.23
N VAL A 248 -0.59 21.38 3.18
CA VAL A 248 0.44 20.31 3.21
C VAL A 248 1.46 20.52 4.34
N GLY A 249 1.00 20.85 5.54
CA GLY A 249 1.83 21.24 6.69
C GLY A 249 3.03 20.32 7.05
N LEU A 250 3.19 19.18 6.37
CA LEU A 250 4.33 18.27 6.57
C LEU A 250 5.46 18.43 5.53
N TRP A 251 5.34 19.35 4.57
CA TRP A 251 6.36 19.55 3.52
C TRP A 251 7.50 20.51 3.92
N LYS A 252 7.66 20.78 5.19
CA LYS A 252 8.68 21.74 5.68
C LYS A 252 10.10 21.48 5.19
N ASN A 253 10.43 20.26 4.79
CA ASN A 253 11.74 19.87 4.29
C ASN A 253 11.87 19.96 2.77
N LEU A 254 10.80 20.33 2.04
CA LEU A 254 10.81 20.42 0.58
C LEU A 254 11.81 21.51 0.13
N LYS A 255 12.72 21.12 -0.76
CA LYS A 255 13.78 22.00 -1.30
C LYS A 255 13.65 22.23 -2.80
N GLU A 256 13.20 21.21 -3.53
CA GLU A 256 13.19 21.23 -4.99
C GLU A 256 11.85 20.71 -5.51
N ILE A 257 11.27 21.49 -6.42
CA ILE A 257 10.07 21.15 -7.18
C ILE A 257 10.45 21.09 -8.64
N TYR A 258 10.23 19.94 -9.27
CA TYR A 258 10.39 19.71 -10.69
C TYR A 258 9.01 19.72 -11.34
N TYR A 259 8.61 20.89 -11.86
CA TYR A 259 7.30 21.06 -12.48
C TYR A 259 7.35 20.79 -13.97
N ARG A 260 6.42 19.98 -14.49
CA ARG A 260 6.36 19.58 -15.90
C ARG A 260 5.78 20.64 -16.83
N GLY A 261 5.40 21.76 -16.31
CA GLY A 261 4.93 22.92 -17.06
C GLY A 261 5.94 24.05 -17.12
N THR A 262 5.53 25.17 -17.72
CA THR A 262 6.26 26.43 -17.77
C THR A 262 6.06 27.25 -16.48
N LYS A 263 6.74 28.38 -16.39
CA LYS A 263 6.56 29.32 -15.29
C LYS A 263 5.14 29.94 -15.30
N ASP A 264 4.60 30.16 -16.48
CA ASP A 264 3.26 30.73 -16.64
C ASP A 264 2.20 29.71 -16.20
N ASP A 265 2.36 28.44 -16.55
CA ASP A 265 1.48 27.35 -16.11
C ASP A 265 1.49 27.20 -14.58
N TRP A 266 2.66 27.36 -13.94
CA TRP A 266 2.77 27.34 -12.48
C TRP A 266 1.90 28.41 -11.80
N GLY A 267 1.77 29.57 -12.44
CA GLY A 267 0.94 30.69 -11.93
C GLY A 267 -0.55 30.39 -11.80
N TRP A 268 -1.02 29.32 -12.44
CA TRP A 268 -2.43 28.90 -12.38
C TRP A 268 -2.71 27.87 -11.28
N ILE A 269 -1.68 27.35 -10.59
CA ILE A 269 -1.88 26.38 -9.51
C ILE A 269 -2.36 27.10 -8.25
N ASP A 270 -3.53 26.71 -7.75
CA ASP A 270 -4.04 27.17 -6.46
C ASP A 270 -3.24 26.49 -5.33
N VAL A 271 -2.39 27.25 -4.65
CA VAL A 271 -1.59 26.77 -3.52
C VAL A 271 -2.15 27.38 -2.24
N SER A 272 -2.70 26.55 -1.37
CA SER A 272 -3.30 26.97 -0.11
C SER A 272 -2.33 27.77 0.76
N ASP A 273 -2.78 28.92 1.25
CA ASP A 273 -2.09 29.79 2.21
C ASP A 273 -2.57 29.56 3.67
N GLU A 274 -3.45 28.59 3.87
CA GLU A 274 -3.92 28.19 5.20
C GLU A 274 -2.75 27.79 6.10
N VAL A 275 -2.69 28.39 7.29
CA VAL A 275 -1.57 28.25 8.23
C VAL A 275 -1.91 27.25 9.33
N TYR A 276 -1.01 26.30 9.56
CA TYR A 276 -1.05 25.39 10.70
C TYR A 276 0.33 25.27 11.34
N ASN A 277 0.39 25.41 12.66
CA ASN A 277 1.64 25.38 13.42
C ASN A 277 2.73 26.33 12.83
N GLY A 278 2.33 27.47 12.28
CA GLY A 278 3.24 28.45 11.71
C GLY A 278 3.72 28.20 10.27
N PHE A 279 3.18 27.20 9.58
CA PHE A 279 3.51 26.85 8.19
C PHE A 279 2.28 26.87 7.31
N SER A 280 2.40 27.37 6.09
CA SER A 280 1.42 27.21 5.01
C SER A 280 2.06 26.52 3.81
N SER A 281 1.27 25.88 2.96
CA SER A 281 1.75 25.33 1.69
C SER A 281 2.41 26.39 0.84
N ALA A 282 1.80 27.57 0.75
CA ALA A 282 2.36 28.69 0.01
C ALA A 282 3.75 29.10 0.55
N SER A 283 3.96 29.12 1.87
CA SER A 283 5.27 29.46 2.45
C SER A 283 6.32 28.39 2.18
N VAL A 284 5.96 27.11 2.22
CA VAL A 284 6.87 25.99 1.91
C VAL A 284 7.27 25.99 0.44
N VAL A 285 6.29 26.13 -0.47
CA VAL A 285 6.52 26.19 -1.92
C VAL A 285 7.37 27.42 -2.28
N LYS A 286 7.12 28.59 -1.66
CA LYS A 286 7.91 29.81 -1.86
C LYS A 286 9.39 29.63 -1.50
N ASN A 287 9.69 28.81 -0.49
CA ASN A 287 11.05 28.54 -0.04
C ASN A 287 11.77 27.43 -0.84
N ALA A 288 11.03 26.68 -1.64
CA ALA A 288 11.60 25.66 -2.52
C ALA A 288 12.11 26.27 -3.84
N THR A 289 13.11 25.64 -4.44
CA THR A 289 13.53 25.99 -5.79
C THR A 289 12.65 25.26 -6.80
N ILE A 290 11.97 26.01 -7.67
CA ILE A 290 11.14 25.45 -8.73
C ILE A 290 11.95 25.38 -10.02
N TYR A 291 11.97 24.21 -10.63
CA TYR A 291 12.56 23.92 -11.93
C TYR A 291 11.46 23.65 -12.93
N TYR A 292 11.48 24.32 -14.08
CA TYR A 292 10.47 24.19 -15.13
C TYR A 292 10.97 23.23 -16.21
N TYR A 293 10.08 22.41 -16.75
CA TYR A 293 10.46 21.43 -17.76
C TYR A 293 10.86 22.09 -19.07
N SER A 294 11.96 21.58 -19.67
CA SER A 294 12.37 21.95 -21.00
C SER A 294 13.10 20.79 -21.65
N GLU A 295 12.56 20.25 -22.74
CA GLU A 295 13.14 19.13 -23.46
C GLU A 295 14.47 19.52 -24.16
N THR A 296 14.53 20.75 -24.68
CA THR A 296 15.72 21.32 -25.30
C THR A 296 16.43 22.26 -24.33
N ARG A 297 17.74 22.49 -24.54
CA ARG A 297 18.52 23.37 -23.69
C ARG A 297 17.98 24.80 -23.76
N PRO A 298 17.54 25.38 -22.65
CA PRO A 298 17.02 26.74 -22.63
C PRO A 298 18.13 27.77 -22.95
N THR A 299 17.77 28.81 -23.70
CA THR A 299 18.67 29.93 -24.02
C THR A 299 18.60 31.07 -22.99
N GLY A 300 17.59 31.04 -22.12
CA GLY A 300 17.36 32.06 -21.09
C GLY A 300 17.88 31.68 -19.71
N VAL A 301 18.01 32.67 -18.84
CA VAL A 301 18.34 32.48 -17.43
C VAL A 301 17.12 31.94 -16.69
N GLY A 302 17.27 30.83 -15.97
CA GLY A 302 16.19 30.22 -15.19
C GLY A 302 16.56 28.83 -14.68
N ASN A 303 15.69 28.31 -13.83
CA ASN A 303 15.80 26.96 -13.31
C ASN A 303 15.04 26.00 -14.24
N TYR A 304 15.77 25.17 -14.96
CA TYR A 304 15.17 24.23 -15.91
C TYR A 304 15.63 22.81 -15.64
N TRP A 305 14.82 21.84 -16.05
CA TRP A 305 15.10 20.41 -15.93
C TRP A 305 14.56 19.62 -17.11
N ARG A 306 15.03 18.37 -17.23
CA ARG A 306 14.53 17.37 -18.19
C ARG A 306 14.69 15.97 -17.61
N TYR A 307 14.14 14.98 -18.28
CA TYR A 307 14.45 13.58 -17.99
C TYR A 307 15.76 13.17 -18.70
N VAL A 308 16.62 12.46 -17.97
CA VAL A 308 17.80 11.76 -18.51
C VAL A 308 17.75 10.34 -17.99
N GLY A 309 17.54 9.37 -18.88
CA GLY A 309 17.38 7.96 -18.48
C GLY A 309 16.24 7.73 -17.47
N GLY A 310 15.11 8.45 -17.60
CA GLY A 310 13.99 8.37 -16.67
C GLY A 310 14.18 9.13 -15.34
N THR A 311 15.31 9.81 -15.15
CA THR A 311 15.60 10.55 -13.90
C THR A 311 15.48 12.05 -14.13
N PRO A 312 14.73 12.81 -13.26
CA PRO A 312 14.69 14.26 -13.28
C PRO A 312 16.09 14.86 -13.11
N THR A 313 16.57 15.56 -14.13
CA THR A 313 17.95 16.08 -14.20
C THR A 313 17.91 17.57 -14.51
N LYS A 314 18.63 18.37 -13.73
CA LYS A 314 18.75 19.81 -13.96
C LYS A 314 19.58 20.09 -15.21
N TRP A 315 19.16 21.09 -16.00
CA TRP A 315 20.03 21.67 -16.99
C TRP A 315 21.21 22.37 -16.30
N GLN A 316 22.42 22.03 -16.70
CA GLN A 316 23.60 22.78 -16.25
C GLN A 316 23.55 24.19 -16.88
N THR A 317 23.70 25.23 -16.07
CA THR A 317 23.99 26.57 -16.57
C THR A 317 25.27 26.50 -17.39
N ALA A 318 25.27 27.07 -18.60
CA ALA A 318 26.53 27.26 -19.28
C ALA A 318 27.38 28.22 -18.43
N ASP A 319 28.60 27.79 -18.08
CA ASP A 319 29.62 28.67 -17.58
C ASP A 319 29.92 29.76 -18.60
#